data_ed1120f2b0cfbfdf91938ccc4e47fd7d
#
_entry.id   ed1120f2b0cfbfdf91938ccc4e47fd7d
#
_cell.length_a   1.000
_cell.length_b   1.000
_cell.length_c   1.000
_cell.angle_alpha   90.00
_cell.angle_beta   90.00
_cell.angle_gamma   90.00
#
_symmetry.space_group_name_H-M   'P 1'
#
loop_
_entity.id
_entity.type
_entity.pdbx_description
1 polymer ?
#
loop_
_entity_poly.entity_id
_entity_poly.type
_entity_poly.pdbx_seq_one_letter_code
_entity_poly.pdbx_strand_id
1 'polypeptide(L)'
;ILWVKQELRQLLADSSLVDGNLILLSEKIGFTGMADYVADLSSLPFLLQSGDQINPIPIPYLSSNKRLSAKWLEQIGSEDFKVGICWSGEPLQANNERRSCSPLLFKEIDLPGVTLVSLQIQKNKVAVEEIGYHLVDLSDSINDFADTAAIMRNLDLIVTIDTSVAHLAGALGSPVWTILNYTHCWRYGIDQSYCPWYPKMKLFVQADAGNWKSVINNVRTDLQKLVGSQSSNDLQHFVETN
;
A
#
# COMPACT_ATOMS: atom_id res chain seq x y z
N ILE A 1 15.17 -21.83 0.99
CA ILE A 1 14.90 -21.27 -0.36
C ILE A 1 13.49 -20.70 -0.34
N LEU A 2 13.34 -19.47 -0.78
CA LEU A 2 12.03 -18.85 -0.97
C LEU A 2 11.84 -18.58 -2.47
N TRP A 3 10.82 -19.20 -3.05
CA TRP A 3 10.42 -18.89 -4.41
C TRP A 3 9.41 -17.75 -4.42
N VAL A 4 9.69 -16.72 -5.18
CA VAL A 4 8.86 -15.51 -5.27
C VAL A 4 8.64 -15.10 -6.72
N LYS A 5 7.61 -14.32 -6.99
CA LYS A 5 7.44 -13.68 -8.29
C LYS A 5 8.60 -12.72 -8.56
N GLN A 6 8.98 -12.57 -9.82
CA GLN A 6 10.10 -11.71 -10.25
C GLN A 6 9.94 -10.29 -9.73
N GLU A 7 8.71 -9.78 -9.71
CA GLU A 7 8.40 -8.40 -9.31
C GLU A 7 8.65 -8.13 -7.81
N LEU A 8 8.77 -9.19 -6.97
CA LEU A 8 9.06 -9.09 -5.53
C LEU A 8 10.54 -9.26 -5.21
N ARG A 9 11.32 -9.79 -6.14
CA ARG A 9 12.69 -10.23 -5.86
C ARG A 9 13.58 -9.12 -5.34
N GLN A 10 13.56 -7.95 -6.01
CA GLN A 10 14.42 -6.82 -5.62
C GLN A 10 14.00 -6.24 -4.26
N LEU A 11 12.70 -6.07 -4.02
CA LEU A 11 12.18 -5.59 -2.74
C LEU A 11 12.64 -6.47 -1.58
N LEU A 12 12.54 -7.79 -1.74
CA LEU A 12 12.95 -8.72 -0.69
C LEU A 12 14.48 -8.73 -0.50
N ALA A 13 15.25 -8.63 -1.59
CA ALA A 13 16.70 -8.54 -1.52
C ALA A 13 17.20 -7.27 -0.80
N ASP A 14 16.48 -6.15 -0.97
CA ASP A 14 16.78 -4.88 -0.30
C ASP A 14 16.33 -4.85 1.18
N SER A 15 15.54 -5.84 1.60
CA SER A 15 14.99 -5.92 2.95
C SER A 15 15.85 -6.77 3.88
N SER A 16 15.93 -6.40 5.14
CA SER A 16 16.70 -7.12 6.18
C SER A 16 16.17 -8.53 6.52
N LEU A 17 15.04 -8.95 5.91
CA LEU A 17 14.50 -10.30 6.05
C LEU A 17 15.39 -11.37 5.39
N VAL A 18 16.18 -10.98 4.40
CA VAL A 18 17.09 -11.88 3.69
C VAL A 18 18.44 -11.81 4.40
N ASP A 19 18.59 -12.61 5.43
CA ASP A 19 19.90 -12.92 5.98
C ASP A 19 20.63 -13.93 5.07
N GLY A 20 21.90 -14.19 5.34
CA GLY A 20 22.72 -15.09 4.52
C GLY A 20 22.20 -16.54 4.40
N ASN A 21 21.11 -16.89 5.10
CA ASN A 21 20.52 -18.23 5.13
C ASN A 21 19.34 -18.38 4.16
N LEU A 22 18.81 -17.25 3.60
CA LEU A 22 17.64 -17.28 2.70
C LEU A 22 18.07 -17.08 1.24
N ILE A 23 17.76 -18.05 0.40
CA ILE A 23 18.00 -17.99 -1.06
C ILE A 23 16.68 -17.60 -1.74
N LEU A 24 16.68 -16.49 -2.49
CA LEU A 24 15.55 -16.03 -3.29
C LEU A 24 15.65 -16.56 -4.72
N LEU A 25 14.60 -17.25 -5.17
CA LEU A 25 14.45 -17.72 -6.54
C LEU A 25 13.20 -17.11 -7.17
N SER A 26 13.31 -16.63 -8.40
CA SER A 26 12.19 -16.07 -9.17
C SER A 26 11.77 -16.92 -10.36
N GLU A 27 12.59 -17.87 -10.77
CA GLU A 27 12.28 -18.80 -11.84
C GLU A 27 11.79 -20.14 -11.28
N LYS A 28 10.85 -20.79 -11.98
CA LYS A 28 10.43 -22.15 -11.65
C LYS A 28 11.55 -23.14 -12.05
N ILE A 29 12.54 -23.24 -11.20
CA ILE A 29 13.52 -24.31 -11.26
C ILE A 29 12.86 -25.54 -10.63
N GLY A 30 12.95 -26.70 -11.28
CA GLY A 30 12.45 -27.95 -10.69
C GLY A 30 13.13 -28.19 -9.34
N PHE A 31 12.34 -28.23 -8.25
CA PHE A 31 12.83 -28.34 -6.87
C PHE A 31 13.30 -29.75 -6.47
N THR A 32 13.23 -30.72 -7.38
CA THR A 32 13.65 -32.09 -7.12
C THR A 32 15.14 -32.17 -6.75
N GLY A 33 15.41 -32.47 -5.48
CA GLY A 33 16.76 -32.63 -4.94
C GLY A 33 17.40 -31.37 -4.35
N MET A 34 16.68 -30.23 -4.30
CA MET A 34 17.20 -28.97 -3.73
C MET A 34 16.71 -28.68 -2.29
N ALA A 35 15.67 -29.39 -1.83
CA ALA A 35 15.12 -29.20 -0.50
C ALA A 35 14.53 -30.51 0.04
N ASP A 36 14.64 -30.72 1.35
CA ASP A 36 14.05 -31.88 2.03
C ASP A 36 12.52 -31.72 2.17
N TYR A 37 12.05 -30.49 2.29
CA TYR A 37 10.63 -30.13 2.43
C TYR A 37 10.27 -28.95 1.55
N VAL A 38 9.04 -28.97 1.02
CA VAL A 38 8.44 -27.88 0.25
C VAL A 38 7.05 -27.57 0.81
N ALA A 39 6.77 -26.29 1.04
CA ALA A 39 5.46 -25.85 1.52
C ALA A 39 5.08 -24.51 0.91
N ASP A 40 3.78 -24.31 0.70
CA ASP A 40 3.24 -22.98 0.37
C ASP A 40 3.31 -22.06 1.58
N LEU A 41 3.64 -20.78 1.37
CA LEU A 41 3.68 -19.77 2.43
C LEU A 41 2.35 -19.67 3.19
N SER A 42 1.22 -19.81 2.50
CA SER A 42 -0.12 -19.78 3.11
C SER A 42 -0.38 -20.98 4.04
N SER A 43 0.35 -22.08 3.89
CA SER A 43 0.23 -23.28 4.72
C SER A 43 1.14 -23.25 5.95
N LEU A 44 2.12 -22.34 6.01
CA LEU A 44 3.08 -22.29 7.10
C LEU A 44 2.45 -22.12 8.49
N PRO A 45 1.45 -21.24 8.70
CA PRO A 45 0.82 -21.10 10.02
C PRO A 45 0.22 -22.41 10.54
N PHE A 46 -0.38 -23.20 9.65
CA PHE A 46 -0.93 -24.52 9.98
C PHE A 46 0.18 -25.54 10.25
N LEU A 47 1.18 -25.61 9.39
CA LEU A 47 2.30 -26.56 9.51
C LEU A 47 3.15 -26.31 10.74
N LEU A 48 3.34 -25.04 11.09
CA LEU A 48 4.11 -24.61 12.27
C LEU A 48 3.27 -24.58 13.55
N GLN A 49 1.99 -24.97 13.48
CA GLN A 49 1.06 -24.97 14.61
C GLN A 49 1.06 -23.65 15.38
N SER A 50 1.22 -22.52 14.66
CA SER A 50 1.31 -21.20 15.25
C SER A 50 -0.02 -20.75 15.90
N GLY A 51 -1.11 -21.50 15.70
CA GLY A 51 -2.40 -21.30 16.37
C GLY A 51 -2.94 -19.90 16.21
N ASP A 52 -3.69 -19.45 17.22
CA ASP A 52 -4.22 -18.08 17.29
C ASP A 52 -3.18 -17.03 17.75
N GLN A 53 -1.96 -17.46 18.00
CA GLN A 53 -0.86 -16.57 18.39
C GLN A 53 -0.27 -15.89 17.14
N ILE A 54 -0.98 -14.87 16.70
CA ILE A 54 -0.38 -13.88 15.81
C ILE A 54 0.61 -13.08 16.65
N ASN A 55 1.86 -13.55 16.72
CA ASN A 55 2.92 -12.72 17.26
C ASN A 55 3.11 -11.55 16.29
N PRO A 56 2.88 -10.31 16.72
CA PRO A 56 3.08 -9.16 15.85
C PRO A 56 4.54 -9.16 15.40
N ILE A 57 4.76 -9.33 14.10
CA ILE A 57 6.07 -9.18 13.50
C ILE A 57 6.48 -7.72 13.69
N PRO A 58 7.71 -7.44 14.16
CA PRO A 58 8.18 -6.06 14.25
C PRO A 58 8.04 -5.35 12.90
N ILE A 59 7.38 -4.19 12.91
CA ILE A 59 7.19 -3.37 11.72
C ILE A 59 8.10 -2.14 11.85
N PRO A 60 8.82 -1.78 10.78
CA PRO A 60 8.81 -2.35 9.42
C PRO A 60 9.61 -3.65 9.30
N TYR A 61 9.12 -4.61 8.52
CA TYR A 61 9.88 -5.81 8.15
C TYR A 61 10.30 -5.82 6.67
N LEU A 62 9.77 -4.90 5.86
CA LEU A 62 10.30 -4.57 4.55
C LEU A 62 10.94 -3.18 4.56
N SER A 63 11.90 -2.96 3.68
CA SER A 63 12.57 -1.68 3.52
C SER A 63 12.67 -1.28 2.05
N SER A 64 12.65 0.02 1.79
CA SER A 64 12.90 0.57 0.47
C SER A 64 14.36 0.92 0.27
N ASN A 65 14.85 0.83 -0.95
CA ASN A 65 16.18 1.26 -1.33
C ASN A 65 16.28 2.79 -1.28
N LYS A 66 17.19 3.34 -0.46
CA LYS A 66 17.33 4.79 -0.26
C LYS A 66 17.67 5.55 -1.54
N ARG A 67 18.54 4.99 -2.39
CA ARG A 67 18.93 5.62 -3.67
C ARG A 67 17.75 5.68 -4.63
N LEU A 68 16.97 4.60 -4.68
CA LEU A 68 15.78 4.53 -5.51
C LEU A 68 14.71 5.51 -5.00
N SER A 69 14.52 5.61 -3.67
CA SER A 69 13.60 6.58 -3.07
C SER A 69 13.95 8.04 -3.41
N ALA A 70 15.24 8.39 -3.37
CA ALA A 70 15.68 9.74 -3.76
C ALA A 70 15.36 10.05 -5.24
N LYS A 71 15.59 9.09 -6.15
CA LYS A 71 15.22 9.23 -7.57
C LYS A 71 13.71 9.48 -7.77
N TRP A 72 12.86 8.75 -7.02
CA TRP A 72 11.42 8.90 -7.13
C TRP A 72 10.92 10.21 -6.50
N LEU A 73 11.57 10.71 -5.44
CA LEU A 73 11.25 12.01 -4.85
C LEU A 73 11.37 13.14 -5.87
N GLU A 74 12.42 13.14 -6.69
CA GLU A 74 12.62 14.13 -7.77
C GLU A 74 11.47 14.10 -8.79
N GLN A 75 10.92 12.92 -9.08
CA GLN A 75 9.82 12.78 -10.05
C GLN A 75 8.46 13.17 -9.46
N ILE A 76 8.24 12.92 -8.17
CA ILE A 76 7.01 13.36 -7.47
C ILE A 76 6.97 14.88 -7.38
N GLY A 77 8.09 15.53 -7.06
CA GLY A 77 8.35 16.96 -7.25
C GLY A 77 7.44 17.94 -6.51
N SER A 78 6.73 17.51 -5.46
CA SER A 78 5.80 18.37 -4.71
C SER A 78 6.25 18.56 -3.26
N GLU A 79 6.01 19.78 -2.72
CA GLU A 79 6.14 20.09 -1.30
C GLU A 79 4.83 19.92 -0.52
N ASP A 80 3.71 19.74 -1.21
CA ASP A 80 2.41 19.47 -0.60
C ASP A 80 2.37 18.15 0.17
N PHE A 81 1.29 17.94 0.92
CA PHE A 81 0.99 16.66 1.56
C PHE A 81 0.72 15.57 0.50
N LYS A 82 1.61 14.59 0.39
CA LYS A 82 1.60 13.59 -0.70
C LYS A 82 0.78 12.37 -0.32
N VAL A 83 -0.28 12.12 -1.07
CA VAL A 83 -1.18 10.97 -0.87
C VAL A 83 -1.08 10.00 -2.04
N GLY A 84 -0.55 8.81 -1.78
CA GLY A 84 -0.55 7.73 -2.77
C GLY A 84 -1.92 7.08 -2.89
N ILE A 85 -2.42 6.85 -4.09
CA ILE A 85 -3.74 6.25 -4.31
C ILE A 85 -3.68 5.00 -5.18
N CYS A 86 -4.51 3.99 -4.82
CA CYS A 86 -4.69 2.78 -5.61
C CYS A 86 -6.15 2.33 -5.51
N TRP A 87 -6.83 2.19 -6.66
CA TRP A 87 -8.29 1.98 -6.76
C TRP A 87 -8.71 0.64 -7.34
N SER A 88 -7.78 -0.11 -7.94
CA SER A 88 -8.08 -1.40 -8.58
C SER A 88 -6.98 -2.42 -8.31
N GLY A 89 -7.36 -3.68 -8.17
CA GLY A 89 -6.45 -4.82 -8.06
C GLY A 89 -6.19 -5.50 -9.41
N GLU A 90 -5.62 -6.71 -9.37
CA GLU A 90 -5.38 -7.54 -10.56
C GLU A 90 -6.73 -7.95 -11.18
N PRO A 91 -6.99 -7.61 -12.46
CA PRO A 91 -8.28 -7.87 -13.13
C PRO A 91 -8.68 -9.34 -13.16
N LEU A 92 -7.72 -10.26 -13.22
CA LEU A 92 -7.98 -11.71 -13.28
C LEU A 92 -8.36 -12.32 -11.93
N GLN A 93 -8.29 -11.56 -10.85
CA GLN A 93 -8.67 -12.06 -9.53
C GLN A 93 -10.19 -12.06 -9.37
N ALA A 94 -10.77 -13.19 -8.97
CA ALA A 94 -12.22 -13.42 -8.91
C ALA A 94 -13.03 -12.36 -8.13
N ASN A 95 -12.44 -11.75 -7.11
CA ASN A 95 -13.11 -10.72 -6.29
C ASN A 95 -12.72 -9.28 -6.67
N ASN A 96 -12.00 -9.09 -7.79
CA ASN A 96 -11.45 -7.77 -8.13
C ASN A 96 -12.54 -6.71 -8.34
N GLU A 97 -13.63 -7.07 -9.02
CA GLU A 97 -14.75 -6.16 -9.28
C GLU A 97 -15.39 -5.62 -7.99
N ARG A 98 -15.55 -6.48 -6.97
CA ARG A 98 -16.19 -6.10 -5.70
C ARG A 98 -15.30 -5.21 -4.82
N ARG A 99 -13.98 -5.39 -4.87
CA ARG A 99 -13.02 -4.64 -4.06
C ARG A 99 -12.47 -3.40 -4.74
N SER A 100 -12.65 -3.27 -6.05
CA SER A 100 -12.22 -2.12 -6.84
C SER A 100 -13.29 -1.03 -6.85
N CYS A 101 -12.85 0.22 -6.98
CA CYS A 101 -13.74 1.36 -7.11
C CYS A 101 -13.34 2.23 -8.31
N SER A 102 -14.21 3.15 -8.69
CA SER A 102 -13.89 4.09 -9.77
C SER A 102 -12.79 5.08 -9.34
N PRO A 103 -11.77 5.33 -10.18
CA PRO A 103 -10.77 6.38 -9.92
C PRO A 103 -11.40 7.76 -9.76
N LEU A 104 -12.53 8.03 -10.41
CA LEU A 104 -13.24 9.31 -10.32
C LEU A 104 -13.67 9.69 -8.90
N LEU A 105 -13.83 8.69 -8.01
CA LEU A 105 -14.19 8.93 -6.62
C LEU A 105 -13.08 9.64 -5.85
N PHE A 106 -11.82 9.48 -6.24
CA PHE A 106 -10.69 10.11 -5.57
C PHE A 106 -10.61 11.63 -5.80
N LYS A 107 -11.40 12.18 -6.73
CA LYS A 107 -11.62 13.63 -6.83
C LYS A 107 -12.08 14.26 -5.51
N GLU A 108 -12.80 13.52 -4.68
CA GLU A 108 -13.26 14.00 -3.38
C GLU A 108 -12.13 14.26 -2.38
N ILE A 109 -10.96 13.66 -2.59
CA ILE A 109 -9.77 13.86 -1.75
C ILE A 109 -8.67 14.67 -2.45
N ASP A 110 -8.95 15.25 -3.62
CA ASP A 110 -8.16 16.28 -4.26
C ASP A 110 -8.40 17.61 -3.54
N LEU A 111 -7.64 17.83 -2.46
CA LEU A 111 -7.81 18.96 -1.55
C LEU A 111 -6.68 19.98 -1.76
N PRO A 112 -6.91 21.27 -1.46
CA PRO A 112 -5.83 22.26 -1.44
C PRO A 112 -4.68 21.82 -0.51
N GLY A 113 -3.44 21.90 -0.99
CA GLY A 113 -2.25 21.45 -0.26
C GLY A 113 -2.05 19.94 -0.24
N VAL A 114 -2.78 19.19 -1.07
CA VAL A 114 -2.63 17.75 -1.25
C VAL A 114 -2.20 17.44 -2.67
N THR A 115 -1.16 16.67 -2.84
CA THR A 115 -0.74 16.09 -4.14
C THR A 115 -1.09 14.62 -4.17
N LEU A 116 -1.94 14.22 -5.12
CA LEU A 116 -2.28 12.81 -5.34
C LEU A 116 -1.24 12.15 -6.25
N VAL A 117 -0.75 10.97 -5.85
CA VAL A 117 0.26 10.18 -6.58
C VAL A 117 -0.30 8.81 -6.89
N SER A 118 -0.29 8.41 -8.15
CA SER A 118 -0.76 7.08 -8.57
C SER A 118 0.21 5.99 -8.14
N LEU A 119 -0.30 5.02 -7.38
CA LEU A 119 0.35 3.73 -7.11
C LEU A 119 -0.29 2.60 -7.95
N GLN A 120 -1.18 2.96 -8.86
CA GLN A 120 -1.88 2.03 -9.71
C GLN A 120 -1.00 1.63 -10.89
N ILE A 121 -0.60 0.37 -10.92
CA ILE A 121 0.06 -0.21 -12.11
C ILE A 121 -1.05 -0.73 -13.02
N GLN A 122 -1.28 -0.06 -14.16
CA GLN A 122 -2.34 -0.46 -15.06
C GLN A 122 -1.80 -0.95 -16.40
N LYS A 123 -2.34 -2.09 -16.83
CA LYS A 123 -2.26 -2.54 -18.22
C LYS A 123 -3.32 -1.85 -19.11
N ASN A 124 -4.42 -1.37 -18.53
CA ASN A 124 -5.48 -0.63 -19.20
C ASN A 124 -5.63 0.73 -18.53
N LYS A 125 -4.98 1.74 -19.08
CA LYS A 125 -5.05 3.12 -18.55
C LYS A 125 -6.44 3.71 -18.76
N VAL A 126 -7.06 4.16 -17.67
CA VAL A 126 -7.98 5.29 -17.76
C VAL A 126 -7.06 6.49 -18.02
N ALA A 127 -7.26 7.21 -19.10
CA ALA A 127 -6.45 8.37 -19.39
C ALA A 127 -6.53 9.35 -18.20
N VAL A 128 -5.38 9.82 -17.71
CA VAL A 128 -5.32 10.72 -16.55
C VAL A 128 -6.14 11.98 -16.84
N GLU A 129 -6.22 12.39 -18.10
CA GLU A 129 -7.02 13.52 -18.58
C GLU A 129 -8.54 13.31 -18.35
N GLU A 130 -9.01 12.07 -18.29
CA GLU A 130 -10.42 11.74 -18.08
C GLU A 130 -10.80 11.71 -16.59
N ILE A 131 -9.82 11.68 -15.68
CA ILE A 131 -10.05 11.56 -14.23
C ILE A 131 -10.62 12.87 -13.65
N GLY A 132 -10.29 14.02 -14.24
CA GLY A 132 -10.84 15.33 -13.89
C GLY A 132 -10.35 15.90 -12.56
N TYR A 133 -9.17 15.45 -12.07
CA TYR A 133 -8.41 16.01 -10.96
C TYR A 133 -6.90 15.87 -11.23
N HIS A 134 -6.06 16.60 -10.46
CA HIS A 134 -4.62 16.53 -10.63
C HIS A 134 -4.07 15.23 -10.02
N LEU A 135 -3.37 14.42 -10.84
CA LEU A 135 -2.75 13.17 -10.43
C LEU A 135 -1.34 13.05 -11.00
N VAL A 136 -0.35 12.88 -10.14
CA VAL A 136 1.00 12.50 -10.55
C VAL A 136 0.99 11.03 -10.92
N ASP A 137 1.01 10.72 -12.20
CA ASP A 137 1.02 9.34 -12.70
C ASP A 137 2.44 8.90 -13.05
N LEU A 138 2.95 7.95 -12.28
CA LEU A 138 4.28 7.35 -12.43
C LEU A 138 4.21 5.92 -13.00
N SER A 139 3.02 5.44 -13.35
CA SER A 139 2.74 4.02 -13.67
C SER A 139 3.63 3.43 -14.78
N ASP A 140 3.99 4.23 -15.77
CA ASP A 140 4.83 3.81 -16.91
C ASP A 140 6.30 3.55 -16.52
N SER A 141 6.74 4.12 -15.41
CA SER A 141 8.12 4.03 -14.93
C SER A 141 8.31 3.01 -13.81
N ILE A 142 7.21 2.49 -13.25
CA ILE A 142 7.23 1.47 -12.20
C ILE A 142 7.46 0.09 -12.82
N ASN A 143 8.56 -0.56 -12.48
CA ASN A 143 8.92 -1.87 -13.03
C ASN A 143 8.58 -3.02 -12.07
N ASP A 144 8.69 -2.78 -10.74
CA ASP A 144 8.52 -3.81 -9.73
C ASP A 144 8.06 -3.23 -8.37
N PHE A 145 7.97 -4.09 -7.37
CA PHE A 145 7.59 -3.69 -6.02
C PHE A 145 8.68 -2.90 -5.27
N ALA A 146 9.94 -2.94 -5.70
CA ALA A 146 10.98 -2.08 -5.13
C ALA A 146 10.78 -0.62 -5.54
N ASP A 147 10.38 -0.36 -6.79
CA ASP A 147 9.95 0.96 -7.24
C ASP A 147 8.75 1.46 -6.44
N THR A 148 7.71 0.62 -6.30
CA THR A 148 6.51 0.96 -5.54
C THR A 148 6.85 1.30 -4.07
N ALA A 149 7.71 0.50 -3.42
CA ALA A 149 8.16 0.76 -2.06
C ALA A 149 8.97 2.07 -1.94
N ALA A 150 9.78 2.36 -2.95
CA ALA A 150 10.58 3.58 -3.01
C ALA A 150 9.71 4.84 -3.21
N ILE A 151 8.65 4.76 -4.01
CA ILE A 151 7.63 5.81 -4.12
C ILE A 151 6.92 6.00 -2.78
N MET A 152 6.41 4.92 -2.17
CA MET A 152 5.68 4.96 -0.89
C MET A 152 6.49 5.62 0.23
N ARG A 153 7.83 5.50 0.20
CA ARG A 153 8.70 6.13 1.19
C ARG A 153 8.68 7.65 1.16
N ASN A 154 8.28 8.22 0.03
CA ASN A 154 8.19 9.66 -0.19
C ASN A 154 6.76 10.20 -0.02
N LEU A 155 5.82 9.36 0.41
CA LEU A 155 4.43 9.73 0.62
C LEU A 155 4.13 9.88 2.10
N ASP A 156 3.27 10.85 2.43
CA ASP A 156 2.82 11.12 3.79
C ASP A 156 1.68 10.17 4.20
N LEU A 157 0.87 9.74 3.23
CA LEU A 157 -0.24 8.82 3.42
C LEU A 157 -0.46 7.96 2.17
N ILE A 158 -0.92 6.74 2.34
CA ILE A 158 -1.41 5.89 1.26
C ILE A 158 -2.91 5.61 1.47
N VAL A 159 -3.73 5.86 0.45
CA VAL A 159 -5.17 5.51 0.42
C VAL A 159 -5.38 4.45 -0.65
N THR A 160 -5.74 3.25 -0.27
CA THR A 160 -5.79 2.11 -1.20
C THR A 160 -6.93 1.16 -0.86
N ILE A 161 -7.41 0.45 -1.86
CA ILE A 161 -8.29 -0.71 -1.66
C ILE A 161 -7.48 -1.92 -1.14
N ASP A 162 -8.16 -3.04 -0.83
CA ASP A 162 -7.53 -4.34 -0.47
C ASP A 162 -6.70 -4.90 -1.64
N THR A 163 -5.42 -4.54 -1.69
CA THR A 163 -4.45 -4.98 -2.70
C THR A 163 -3.07 -5.21 -2.08
N SER A 164 -2.12 -5.67 -2.91
CA SER A 164 -0.70 -5.75 -2.53
C SER A 164 -0.12 -4.41 -2.07
N VAL A 165 -0.67 -3.28 -2.56
CA VAL A 165 -0.28 -1.92 -2.16
C VAL A 165 -0.57 -1.69 -0.67
N ALA A 166 -1.74 -2.12 -0.16
CA ALA A 166 -2.08 -2.03 1.26
C ALA A 166 -1.10 -2.81 2.14
N HIS A 167 -0.80 -4.04 1.75
CA HIS A 167 0.12 -4.91 2.49
C HIS A 167 1.56 -4.42 2.43
N LEU A 168 2.02 -3.91 1.28
CA LEU A 168 3.34 -3.33 1.13
C LEU A 168 3.50 -2.08 2.03
N ALA A 169 2.51 -1.17 2.01
CA ALA A 169 2.51 0.01 2.87
C ALA A 169 2.57 -0.37 4.36
N GLY A 170 1.76 -1.35 4.78
CA GLY A 170 1.79 -1.88 6.14
C GLY A 170 3.13 -2.48 6.52
N ALA A 171 3.73 -3.29 5.64
CA ALA A 171 5.02 -3.93 5.85
C ALA A 171 6.20 -2.94 5.93
N LEU A 172 6.10 -1.82 5.21
CA LEU A 172 7.05 -0.70 5.26
C LEU A 172 6.85 0.20 6.50
N GLY A 173 5.76 0.00 7.25
CA GLY A 173 5.39 0.86 8.38
C GLY A 173 4.93 2.27 7.96
N SER A 174 4.50 2.43 6.70
CA SER A 174 3.95 3.69 6.19
C SER A 174 2.53 3.91 6.71
N PRO A 175 2.10 5.18 6.93
CA PRO A 175 0.71 5.48 7.19
C PRO A 175 -0.17 5.04 6.02
N VAL A 176 -1.18 4.22 6.29
CA VAL A 176 -2.06 3.69 5.24
C VAL A 176 -3.51 3.64 5.69
N TRP A 177 -4.39 4.11 4.84
CA TRP A 177 -5.85 4.04 4.97
C TRP A 177 -6.38 3.07 3.92
N THR A 178 -6.85 1.93 4.39
CA THR A 178 -7.37 0.89 3.50
C THR A 178 -8.88 0.99 3.42
N ILE A 179 -9.38 1.26 2.22
CA ILE A 179 -10.82 1.29 1.94
C ILE A 179 -11.28 -0.11 1.54
N LEU A 180 -12.29 -0.61 2.22
CA LEU A 180 -12.74 -2.00 2.14
C LEU A 180 -14.18 -2.09 1.69
N ASN A 181 -14.47 -3.07 0.84
CA ASN A 181 -15.84 -3.42 0.49
C ASN A 181 -16.57 -4.06 1.69
N TYR A 182 -17.89 -4.10 1.62
CA TYR A 182 -18.76 -4.64 2.70
C TYR A 182 -18.37 -6.06 3.13
N THR A 183 -18.06 -6.95 2.18
CA THR A 183 -17.59 -8.31 2.43
C THR A 183 -16.08 -8.44 2.22
N HIS A 184 -15.33 -7.73 3.05
CA HIS A 184 -13.86 -7.71 2.95
C HIS A 184 -13.21 -8.99 3.48
N CYS A 185 -11.91 -9.12 3.28
CA CYS A 185 -11.12 -10.27 3.68
C CYS A 185 -11.02 -10.37 5.22
N TRP A 186 -11.11 -11.59 5.75
CA TRP A 186 -10.97 -11.91 7.17
C TRP A 186 -9.70 -11.33 7.83
N ARG A 187 -8.65 -11.12 7.05
CA ARG A 187 -7.38 -10.55 7.55
C ARG A 187 -7.52 -9.18 8.20
N TYR A 188 -8.53 -8.41 7.82
CA TYR A 188 -8.79 -7.09 8.40
C TYR A 188 -9.65 -7.12 9.67
N GLY A 189 -10.11 -8.32 10.07
CA GLY A 189 -11.02 -8.48 11.23
C GLY A 189 -12.47 -8.10 10.89
N ILE A 190 -13.31 -8.12 11.91
CA ILE A 190 -14.72 -7.74 11.82
C ILE A 190 -14.92 -6.56 12.77
N ASP A 191 -15.65 -5.53 12.32
CA ASP A 191 -15.99 -4.33 13.10
C ASP A 191 -14.78 -3.59 13.72
N GLN A 192 -13.67 -3.57 13.00
CA GLN A 192 -12.44 -2.92 13.42
C GLN A 192 -12.13 -1.69 12.59
N SER A 193 -11.65 -0.64 13.25
CA SER A 193 -11.18 0.58 12.59
C SER A 193 -9.69 0.52 12.24
N TYR A 194 -8.98 -0.49 12.75
CA TYR A 194 -7.53 -0.68 12.54
C TYR A 194 -7.21 -2.13 12.22
N CYS A 195 -6.21 -2.32 11.37
CA CYS A 195 -5.75 -3.65 10.99
C CYS A 195 -4.94 -4.30 12.12
N PRO A 196 -5.23 -5.55 12.51
CA PRO A 196 -4.47 -6.25 13.56
C PRO A 196 -3.00 -6.52 13.18
N TRP A 197 -2.70 -6.58 11.87
CA TRP A 197 -1.35 -6.87 11.36
C TRP A 197 -0.44 -5.64 11.24
N TYR A 198 -1.05 -4.46 11.00
CA TYR A 198 -0.32 -3.24 10.66
C TYR A 198 -0.77 -2.08 11.55
N PRO A 199 0.00 -1.70 12.58
CA PRO A 199 -0.42 -0.69 13.58
C PRO A 199 -0.78 0.67 12.99
N LYS A 200 -0.20 1.05 11.84
CA LYS A 200 -0.48 2.32 11.16
C LYS A 200 -1.53 2.22 10.05
N MET A 201 -2.21 1.09 9.95
CA MET A 201 -3.25 0.89 8.95
C MET A 201 -4.63 1.16 9.55
N LYS A 202 -5.27 2.23 9.10
CA LYS A 202 -6.66 2.55 9.41
C LYS A 202 -7.58 1.96 8.34
N LEU A 203 -8.74 1.45 8.77
CA LEU A 203 -9.71 0.79 7.90
C LEU A 203 -10.95 1.66 7.73
N PHE A 204 -11.43 1.78 6.49
CA PHE A 204 -12.66 2.44 6.12
C PHE A 204 -13.53 1.43 5.37
N VAL A 205 -14.51 0.87 6.05
CA VAL A 205 -15.35 -0.22 5.55
C VAL A 205 -16.66 0.33 5.00
N GLN A 206 -17.13 -0.23 3.88
CA GLN A 206 -18.48 0.06 3.37
C GLN A 206 -19.55 -0.35 4.39
N ALA A 207 -20.45 0.57 4.74
CA ALA A 207 -21.64 0.26 5.53
C ALA A 207 -22.68 -0.52 4.70
N ASP A 208 -22.75 -0.20 3.40
CA ASP A 208 -23.67 -0.84 2.44
C ASP A 208 -22.87 -1.31 1.22
N ALA A 209 -23.17 -2.50 0.71
CA ALA A 209 -22.48 -3.08 -0.42
C ALA A 209 -22.53 -2.17 -1.66
N GLY A 210 -21.37 -1.88 -2.24
CA GLY A 210 -21.23 -1.03 -3.42
C GLY A 210 -21.22 0.49 -3.14
N ASN A 211 -21.45 0.93 -1.91
CA ASN A 211 -21.47 2.35 -1.55
C ASN A 211 -20.06 2.90 -1.29
N TRP A 212 -19.25 2.97 -2.33
CA TRP A 212 -17.90 3.53 -2.26
C TRP A 212 -17.87 5.02 -1.96
N LYS A 213 -18.91 5.76 -2.38
CA LYS A 213 -19.00 7.21 -2.17
C LYS A 213 -19.00 7.57 -0.67
N SER A 214 -19.72 6.80 0.15
CA SER A 214 -19.75 7.04 1.60
C SER A 214 -18.38 6.80 2.23
N VAL A 215 -17.66 5.78 1.79
CA VAL A 215 -16.30 5.46 2.27
C VAL A 215 -15.33 6.59 1.94
N ILE A 216 -15.33 7.06 0.69
CA ILE A 216 -14.45 8.15 0.25
C ILE A 216 -14.78 9.46 0.97
N ASN A 217 -16.05 9.75 1.27
CA ASN A 217 -16.43 10.92 2.07
C ASN A 217 -15.86 10.86 3.50
N ASN A 218 -15.82 9.67 4.11
CA ASN A 218 -15.19 9.48 5.42
C ASN A 218 -13.68 9.71 5.34
N VAL A 219 -13.03 9.17 4.30
CA VAL A 219 -11.60 9.40 4.01
C VAL A 219 -11.34 10.89 3.84
N ARG A 220 -12.14 11.61 3.03
CA ARG A 220 -12.04 13.06 2.84
C ARG A 220 -12.11 13.81 4.16
N THR A 221 -13.11 13.50 4.99
CA THR A 221 -13.31 14.16 6.28
C THR A 221 -12.09 14.03 7.18
N ASP A 222 -11.51 12.84 7.25
CA ASP A 222 -10.34 12.60 8.08
C ASP A 222 -9.05 13.16 7.47
N LEU A 223 -8.93 13.17 6.13
CA LEU A 223 -7.82 13.82 5.44
C LEU A 223 -7.81 15.34 5.66
N GLN A 224 -8.98 15.98 5.60
CA GLN A 224 -9.12 17.42 5.90
C GLN A 224 -8.63 17.75 7.32
N LYS A 225 -8.98 16.94 8.31
CA LYS A 225 -8.52 17.12 9.70
C LYS A 225 -6.99 16.94 9.79
N LEU A 226 -6.45 15.92 9.10
CA LEU A 226 -5.02 15.60 9.13
C LEU A 226 -4.19 16.74 8.54
N VAL A 227 -4.55 17.21 7.35
CA VAL A 227 -3.85 18.32 6.66
C VAL A 227 -4.02 19.64 7.41
N GLY A 228 -5.23 19.92 7.92
CA GLY A 228 -5.50 21.14 8.71
C GLY A 228 -4.72 21.20 10.02
N SER A 229 -4.46 20.05 10.66
CA SER A 229 -3.66 19.99 11.89
C SER A 229 -2.17 20.22 11.65
N GLN A 230 -1.64 19.83 10.50
CA GLN A 230 -0.24 20.09 10.13
C GLN A 230 -0.01 21.57 9.87
N SER A 231 -0.87 22.21 9.09
CA SER A 231 -0.79 23.67 8.84
C SER A 231 -0.84 24.49 10.13
N SER A 232 -1.58 24.03 11.15
CA SER A 232 -1.66 24.71 12.45
C SER A 232 -0.38 24.53 13.29
N ASN A 233 0.27 23.36 13.20
CA ASN A 233 1.54 23.12 13.89
C ASN A 233 2.70 23.89 13.24
N ASP A 234 2.72 24.01 11.92
CA ASP A 234 3.71 24.80 11.19
C ASP A 234 3.58 26.30 11.51
N LEU A 235 2.34 26.81 11.64
CA LEU A 235 2.09 28.20 12.06
C LEU A 235 2.49 28.46 13.52
N GLN A 236 2.28 27.52 14.45
CA GLN A 236 2.73 27.66 15.83
C GLN A 236 4.26 27.65 15.92
N HIS A 237 4.93 26.78 15.17
CA HIS A 237 6.39 26.73 15.16
C HIS A 237 7.03 28.00 14.57
N PHE A 238 6.37 28.61 13.56
CA PHE A 238 6.80 29.89 12.96
C PHE A 238 6.61 31.08 13.90
N VAL A 239 5.57 31.08 14.74
CA VAL A 239 5.30 32.13 15.73
C VAL A 239 6.24 32.03 16.94
N GLU A 240 6.67 30.82 17.32
CA GLU A 240 7.60 30.61 18.45
C GLU A 240 9.08 30.84 18.06
N THR A 241 9.42 30.91 16.77
CA THR A 241 10.79 31.11 16.27
C THR A 241 11.06 32.53 15.77
N ASN A 242 10.09 33.47 15.80
CA ASN A 242 10.21 34.91 15.51
C ASN A 242 9.76 35.73 16.71
#